data_bca084bb30e8896dc3f1975c893140d8
#
_entry.id   bca084bb30e8896dc3f1975c893140d8
#
_cell.length_a   1.000
_cell.length_b   1.000
_cell.length_c   1.000
_cell.angle_alpha   90.00
_cell.angle_beta   90.00
_cell.angle_gamma   90.00
#
_symmetry.space_group_name_H-M   'P 1'
#
loop_
_entity.id
_entity.type
_entity.pdbx_description
1 polymer ?
#
loop_
_entity_poly.entity_id
_entity_poly.type
_entity_poly.pdbx_seq_one_letter_code
_entity_poly.pdbx_strand_id
1 'polypeptide(L)'
;MMLRTCKDVTMRGERVVVRVDFNVPMRDGMVQDDTRVTAAVPTLRYIIEQGPRHVVLISHLGDPTRDADKAEGNAKKDGCPFDRHAFINGKHRLKPVADCLAKKLGVPVHFAPSCVGQREFIEGLPDGSVVLLENVRFHPEETSGDAKVQEQFARELAQYGDIFVNDAFGTAHREHASTVVLPRLMRRRVAGLLIEREVRYLEPMVCNPKVPMVAVVGGAKVSSKIAVLESLLRTSTALIIGGGMAYTFLKAQGVGVGTSLVEDDFIDTARMLLQKAQSGGVSVVLPVDHVCASTFCADAQPVAVDDVHIPMHLMGMDVGPRTLEQYRAHLKGVSSVLWNGPVGVFEFDAFAHGTRVLAQLIA
;
A
#
# COMPACT_ATOMS: atom_id res chain seq x y z
N MET A 1 -22.78 5.03 6.40
CA MET A 1 -22.95 6.16 5.43
C MET A 1 -22.82 5.55 4.03
N MET A 2 -23.77 5.78 3.11
CA MET A 2 -23.67 5.16 1.79
C MET A 2 -22.56 5.85 0.97
N LEU A 3 -21.58 5.07 0.49
CA LEU A 3 -20.50 5.57 -0.35
C LEU A 3 -21.09 5.99 -1.71
N ARG A 4 -20.91 7.27 -2.11
CA ARG A 4 -21.25 7.71 -3.46
C ARG A 4 -20.14 7.32 -4.43
N THR A 5 -20.53 6.72 -5.53
CA THR A 5 -19.60 6.18 -6.54
C THR A 5 -19.76 6.90 -7.88
N CYS A 6 -18.90 6.61 -8.83
CA CYS A 6 -19.00 7.12 -10.20
C CYS A 6 -20.30 6.68 -10.90
N LYS A 7 -21.01 5.67 -10.39
CA LYS A 7 -22.33 5.24 -10.89
C LYS A 7 -23.48 6.20 -10.50
N ASP A 8 -23.26 7.03 -9.47
CA ASP A 8 -24.27 7.91 -8.91
C ASP A 8 -24.24 9.33 -9.50
N VAL A 9 -23.46 9.55 -10.55
CA VAL A 9 -23.32 10.85 -11.22
C VAL A 9 -23.27 10.70 -12.74
N THR A 10 -23.91 11.63 -13.45
CA THR A 10 -23.82 11.73 -14.91
C THR A 10 -22.53 12.45 -15.29
N MET A 11 -21.76 11.86 -16.21
CA MET A 11 -20.45 12.38 -16.66
C MET A 11 -20.45 12.84 -18.12
N ARG A 12 -21.53 12.66 -18.85
CA ARG A 12 -21.64 13.00 -20.27
C ARG A 12 -21.36 14.49 -20.50
N GLY A 13 -20.38 14.79 -21.34
CA GLY A 13 -19.95 16.14 -21.69
C GLY A 13 -19.21 16.89 -20.57
N GLU A 14 -18.99 16.26 -19.42
CA GLU A 14 -18.31 16.85 -18.28
C GLU A 14 -16.81 16.59 -18.32
N ARG A 15 -16.01 17.44 -17.68
CA ARG A 15 -14.59 17.22 -17.47
C ARG A 15 -14.43 16.43 -16.17
N VAL A 16 -13.78 15.28 -16.24
CA VAL A 16 -13.63 14.37 -15.10
C VAL A 16 -12.17 14.27 -14.68
N VAL A 17 -11.87 14.64 -13.44
CA VAL A 17 -10.55 14.44 -12.84
C VAL A 17 -10.59 13.15 -12.02
N VAL A 18 -9.66 12.23 -12.28
CA VAL A 18 -9.57 10.95 -11.60
C VAL A 18 -8.24 10.84 -10.86
N ARG A 19 -8.28 10.66 -9.56
CA ARG A 19 -7.09 10.32 -8.78
C ARG A 19 -6.90 8.81 -8.80
N VAL A 20 -5.86 8.35 -9.47
CA VAL A 20 -5.48 6.93 -9.60
C VAL A 20 -4.18 6.64 -8.84
N ASP A 21 -3.93 5.38 -8.50
CA ASP A 21 -2.69 4.94 -7.86
C ASP A 21 -1.83 4.16 -8.86
N PHE A 22 -0.98 4.88 -9.58
CA PHE A 22 0.00 4.32 -10.52
C PHE A 22 1.41 4.27 -9.95
N ASN A 23 1.52 4.13 -8.62
CA ASN A 23 2.80 3.94 -7.95
C ASN A 23 3.30 2.50 -8.16
N VAL A 24 3.76 2.22 -9.36
CA VAL A 24 4.24 0.92 -9.83
C VAL A 24 5.76 0.81 -9.70
N PRO A 25 6.33 -0.41 -9.53
CA PRO A 25 7.76 -0.61 -9.59
C PRO A 25 8.27 -0.34 -11.01
N MET A 26 9.32 0.49 -11.09
CA MET A 26 9.97 0.87 -12.34
C MET A 26 11.41 0.36 -12.35
N ARG A 27 11.86 -0.13 -13.51
CA ARG A 27 13.25 -0.47 -13.76
C ARG A 27 13.61 -0.08 -15.20
N ASP A 28 14.71 0.61 -15.37
CA ASP A 28 15.23 1.06 -16.68
C ASP A 28 14.16 1.77 -17.54
N GLY A 29 13.36 2.64 -16.91
CA GLY A 29 12.29 3.38 -17.55
C GLY A 29 11.05 2.53 -17.94
N MET A 30 10.98 1.27 -17.51
CA MET A 30 9.87 0.36 -17.82
C MET A 30 9.10 -0.03 -16.57
N VAL A 31 7.78 -0.19 -16.71
CA VAL A 31 6.89 -0.73 -15.68
C VAL A 31 7.18 -2.22 -15.51
N GLN A 32 7.55 -2.65 -14.29
CA GLN A 32 7.85 -4.05 -13.98
C GLN A 32 6.60 -4.84 -13.55
N ASP A 33 5.70 -4.17 -12.84
CA ASP A 33 4.41 -4.74 -12.41
C ASP A 33 3.32 -3.71 -12.68
N ASP A 34 2.37 -4.08 -13.52
CA ASP A 34 1.27 -3.23 -13.95
C ASP A 34 -0.05 -3.49 -13.20
N THR A 35 -0.02 -4.27 -12.12
CA THR A 35 -1.21 -4.65 -11.34
C THR A 35 -2.04 -3.43 -10.92
N ARG A 36 -1.40 -2.36 -10.46
CA ARG A 36 -2.09 -1.13 -10.08
C ARG A 36 -2.71 -0.39 -11.25
N VAL A 37 -2.04 -0.39 -12.40
CA VAL A 37 -2.59 0.18 -13.64
C VAL A 37 -3.81 -0.62 -14.08
N THR A 38 -3.70 -1.95 -14.07
CA THR A 38 -4.79 -2.87 -14.39
C THR A 38 -6.00 -2.69 -13.46
N ALA A 39 -5.76 -2.48 -12.16
CA ALA A 39 -6.83 -2.30 -11.18
C ALA A 39 -7.69 -1.03 -11.42
N ALA A 40 -7.14 0.02 -12.03
CA ALA A 40 -7.87 1.24 -12.36
C ALA A 40 -8.67 1.14 -13.67
N VAL A 41 -8.34 0.18 -14.56
CA VAL A 41 -8.97 0.04 -15.88
C VAL A 41 -10.50 -0.04 -15.83
N PRO A 42 -11.12 -0.82 -14.93
CA PRO A 42 -12.59 -0.90 -14.86
C PRO A 42 -13.24 0.46 -14.59
N THR A 43 -12.71 1.25 -13.67
CA THR A 43 -13.20 2.61 -13.39
C THR A 43 -13.05 3.52 -14.60
N LEU A 44 -11.89 3.50 -15.24
CA LEU A 44 -11.61 4.37 -16.39
C LEU A 44 -12.48 4.01 -17.59
N ARG A 45 -12.67 2.72 -17.90
CA ARG A 45 -13.60 2.28 -18.96
C ARG A 45 -15.01 2.74 -18.67
N TYR A 46 -15.50 2.54 -17.46
CA TYR A 46 -16.83 3.01 -17.06
C TYR A 46 -17.01 4.51 -17.29
N ILE A 47 -16.01 5.33 -16.90
CA ILE A 47 -16.04 6.79 -17.10
C ILE A 47 -16.03 7.13 -18.59
N ILE A 48 -15.15 6.52 -19.39
CA ILE A 48 -15.02 6.75 -20.83
C ILE A 48 -16.34 6.42 -21.57
N GLU A 49 -16.98 5.32 -21.21
CA GLU A 49 -18.27 4.89 -21.79
C GLU A 49 -19.42 5.86 -21.49
N GLN A 50 -19.32 6.69 -20.42
CA GLN A 50 -20.29 7.73 -20.14
C GLN A 50 -20.20 8.95 -21.09
N GLY A 51 -19.16 9.02 -21.95
CA GLY A 51 -18.95 10.11 -22.91
C GLY A 51 -18.60 11.45 -22.25
N PRO A 52 -17.59 11.50 -21.36
CA PRO A 52 -17.09 12.75 -20.80
C PRO A 52 -16.43 13.60 -21.88
N ARG A 53 -16.32 14.92 -21.62
CA ARG A 53 -15.54 15.81 -22.49
C ARG A 53 -14.04 15.46 -22.43
N HIS A 54 -13.49 15.33 -21.22
CA HIS A 54 -12.11 14.90 -20.99
C HIS A 54 -12.02 14.07 -19.70
N VAL A 55 -11.09 13.13 -19.67
CA VAL A 55 -10.71 12.37 -18.45
C VAL A 55 -9.26 12.71 -18.10
N VAL A 56 -9.04 13.47 -17.04
CA VAL A 56 -7.73 13.90 -16.59
C VAL A 56 -7.30 13.05 -15.39
N LEU A 57 -6.24 12.29 -15.55
CA LEU A 57 -5.70 11.38 -14.54
C LEU A 57 -4.59 12.05 -13.75
N ILE A 58 -4.68 11.94 -12.44
CA ILE A 58 -3.68 12.43 -11.48
C ILE A 58 -3.13 11.25 -10.72
N SER A 59 -1.80 11.09 -10.72
CA SER A 59 -1.13 10.04 -9.95
C SER A 59 0.20 10.51 -9.37
N HIS A 60 0.72 9.72 -8.43
CA HIS A 60 2.09 9.81 -7.96
C HIS A 60 2.88 8.57 -8.39
N LEU A 61 4.20 8.70 -8.43
CA LEU A 61 5.14 7.60 -8.64
C LEU A 61 6.35 7.80 -7.72
N GLY A 62 6.55 6.86 -6.80
CA GLY A 62 7.64 6.92 -5.83
C GLY A 62 7.56 8.10 -4.86
N ASP A 63 8.72 8.43 -4.31
CA ASP A 63 8.94 9.63 -3.51
C ASP A 63 10.20 10.36 -4.03
N PRO A 64 10.04 11.25 -5.03
CA PRO A 64 11.15 11.88 -5.73
C PRO A 64 12.13 12.59 -4.80
N THR A 65 11.62 13.35 -3.83
CA THR A 65 12.44 14.12 -2.89
C THR A 65 13.25 13.20 -1.99
N ARG A 66 12.60 12.26 -1.31
CA ARG A 66 13.26 11.32 -0.40
C ARG A 66 14.27 10.42 -1.11
N ASP A 67 13.94 9.95 -2.31
CA ASP A 67 14.82 9.09 -3.09
C ASP A 67 16.04 9.86 -3.58
N ALA A 68 15.87 11.13 -3.99
CA ALA A 68 16.96 11.99 -4.39
C ALA A 68 17.88 12.34 -3.21
N ASP A 69 17.32 12.67 -2.03
CA ASP A 69 18.08 12.94 -0.80
C ASP A 69 18.97 11.75 -0.42
N LYS A 70 18.41 10.54 -0.49
CA LYS A 70 19.15 9.30 -0.23
C LYS A 70 20.25 9.06 -1.25
N ALA A 71 19.96 9.24 -2.54
CA ALA A 71 20.94 9.04 -3.61
C ALA A 71 22.07 10.08 -3.55
N GLU A 72 21.74 11.34 -3.28
CA GLU A 72 22.71 12.41 -3.09
C GLU A 72 23.61 12.16 -1.87
N GLY A 73 23.03 11.68 -0.76
CA GLY A 73 23.80 11.31 0.42
C GLY A 73 24.79 10.17 0.18
N ASN A 74 24.41 9.17 -0.64
CA ASN A 74 25.31 8.10 -1.06
C ASN A 74 26.40 8.62 -2.00
N ALA A 75 26.04 9.41 -3.02
CA ALA A 75 27.00 9.98 -3.95
C ALA A 75 28.06 10.85 -3.24
N LYS A 76 27.66 11.63 -2.23
CA LYS A 76 28.58 12.40 -1.39
C LYS A 76 29.58 11.52 -0.62
N LYS A 77 29.13 10.37 -0.10
CA LYS A 77 30.02 9.41 0.58
C LYS A 77 31.03 8.79 -0.38
N ASP A 78 30.60 8.52 -1.61
CA ASP A 78 31.40 7.86 -2.63
C ASP A 78 32.24 8.87 -3.44
N GLY A 79 32.14 10.19 -3.15
CA GLY A 79 32.83 11.26 -3.88
C GLY A 79 32.39 11.44 -5.33
N CYS A 80 31.19 10.98 -5.68
CA CYS A 80 30.66 11.03 -7.04
C CYS A 80 29.80 12.28 -7.27
N PRO A 81 29.82 12.90 -8.47
CA PRO A 81 28.87 13.95 -8.82
C PRO A 81 27.45 13.40 -8.88
N PHE A 82 26.46 14.20 -8.43
CA PHE A 82 25.05 13.82 -8.44
C PHE A 82 24.20 14.93 -9.08
N ASP A 83 23.49 14.57 -10.14
CA ASP A 83 22.49 15.44 -10.76
C ASP A 83 21.09 15.05 -10.26
N ARG A 84 20.60 15.81 -9.29
CA ARG A 84 19.27 15.60 -8.68
C ARG A 84 18.13 15.65 -9.69
N HIS A 85 18.20 16.60 -10.62
CA HIS A 85 17.14 16.78 -11.61
C HIS A 85 17.10 15.62 -12.62
N ALA A 86 18.27 15.22 -13.13
CA ALA A 86 18.38 14.04 -14.00
C ALA A 86 17.92 12.75 -13.30
N PHE A 87 18.28 12.58 -12.02
CA PHE A 87 17.85 11.42 -11.22
C PHE A 87 16.34 11.36 -11.07
N ILE A 88 15.70 12.47 -10.66
CA ILE A 88 14.24 12.54 -10.47
C ILE A 88 13.52 12.27 -11.80
N ASN A 89 13.93 12.93 -12.88
CA ASN A 89 13.31 12.74 -14.19
C ASN A 89 13.58 11.35 -14.79
N GLY A 90 14.71 10.73 -14.50
CA GLY A 90 15.00 9.37 -14.98
C GLY A 90 14.16 8.28 -14.29
N LYS A 91 13.84 8.46 -12.99
CA LYS A 91 13.23 7.43 -12.16
C LYS A 91 11.72 7.58 -11.93
N HIS A 92 11.23 8.82 -11.89
CA HIS A 92 9.91 9.11 -11.33
C HIS A 92 8.90 9.68 -12.33
N ARG A 93 9.20 9.68 -13.64
CA ARG A 93 8.26 10.15 -14.68
C ARG A 93 7.13 9.18 -14.95
N LEU A 94 5.92 9.70 -15.13
CA LEU A 94 4.72 8.92 -15.43
C LEU A 94 4.52 8.60 -16.93
N LYS A 95 5.34 9.14 -17.83
CA LYS A 95 5.21 8.88 -19.29
C LYS A 95 5.19 7.38 -19.62
N PRO A 96 6.09 6.51 -19.09
CA PRO A 96 6.03 5.08 -19.36
C PRO A 96 4.74 4.41 -18.84
N VAL A 97 4.17 4.96 -17.76
CA VAL A 97 2.89 4.48 -17.22
C VAL A 97 1.73 4.87 -18.12
N ALA A 98 1.76 6.06 -18.73
CA ALA A 98 0.78 6.47 -19.75
C ALA A 98 0.77 5.49 -20.93
N ASP A 99 1.94 5.08 -21.42
CA ASP A 99 2.08 4.14 -22.53
C ASP A 99 1.57 2.71 -22.15
N CYS A 100 1.83 2.29 -20.91
CA CYS A 100 1.28 1.05 -20.35
C CYS A 100 -0.25 1.10 -20.26
N LEU A 101 -0.79 2.19 -19.72
CA LEU A 101 -2.23 2.40 -19.58
C LEU A 101 -2.95 2.42 -20.94
N ALA A 102 -2.39 3.09 -21.95
CA ALA A 102 -2.96 3.15 -23.29
C ALA A 102 -3.15 1.75 -23.89
N LYS A 103 -2.16 0.87 -23.71
CA LYS A 103 -2.26 -0.54 -24.15
C LYS A 103 -3.39 -1.29 -23.46
N LYS A 104 -3.61 -1.06 -22.17
CA LYS A 104 -4.66 -1.74 -21.38
C LYS A 104 -6.06 -1.20 -21.63
N LEU A 105 -6.19 0.10 -21.86
CA LEU A 105 -7.47 0.74 -22.18
C LEU A 105 -7.87 0.46 -23.64
N GLY A 106 -6.91 0.32 -24.55
CA GLY A 106 -7.16 0.20 -26.00
C GLY A 106 -7.50 1.55 -26.64
N VAL A 107 -7.24 2.67 -25.94
CA VAL A 107 -7.41 4.04 -26.44
C VAL A 107 -6.16 4.87 -26.18
N PRO A 108 -5.91 5.93 -26.97
CA PRO A 108 -4.79 6.83 -26.72
C PRO A 108 -4.87 7.47 -25.32
N VAL A 109 -3.72 7.54 -24.64
CA VAL A 109 -3.55 8.30 -23.39
C VAL A 109 -2.54 9.40 -23.66
N HIS A 110 -3.03 10.64 -23.72
CA HIS A 110 -2.17 11.80 -23.89
C HIS A 110 -1.40 12.05 -22.58
N PHE A 111 -0.17 12.49 -22.70
CA PHE A 111 0.67 12.77 -21.54
C PHE A 111 0.96 14.27 -21.45
N ALA A 112 0.57 14.86 -20.33
CA ALA A 112 0.88 16.26 -20.02
C ALA A 112 2.19 16.33 -19.21
N PRO A 113 3.19 17.12 -19.65
CA PRO A 113 4.54 17.10 -19.06
C PRO A 113 4.63 17.79 -17.68
N SER A 114 3.54 18.35 -17.18
CA SER A 114 3.41 18.97 -15.85
C SER A 114 2.03 18.72 -15.27
N CYS A 115 1.89 18.98 -13.95
CA CYS A 115 0.59 18.98 -13.26
C CYS A 115 -0.11 20.34 -13.34
N VAL A 116 0.62 21.42 -13.54
CA VAL A 116 0.09 22.79 -13.55
C VAL A 116 0.24 23.42 -14.93
N GLY A 117 -0.62 24.41 -15.23
CA GLY A 117 -0.56 25.16 -16.50
C GLY A 117 -0.95 24.33 -17.73
N GLN A 118 -1.67 23.19 -17.58
CA GLN A 118 -1.98 22.30 -18.70
C GLN A 118 -3.39 22.51 -19.30
N ARG A 119 -4.09 23.54 -18.88
CA ARG A 119 -5.48 23.77 -19.28
C ARG A 119 -5.63 23.91 -20.80
N GLU A 120 -4.83 24.75 -21.45
CA GLU A 120 -4.89 24.95 -22.90
C GLU A 120 -4.58 23.67 -23.67
N PHE A 121 -3.57 22.91 -23.21
CA PHE A 121 -3.24 21.60 -23.79
C PHE A 121 -4.43 20.63 -23.72
N ILE A 122 -5.07 20.52 -22.55
CA ILE A 122 -6.19 19.61 -22.33
C ILE A 122 -7.42 20.05 -23.15
N GLU A 123 -7.75 21.34 -23.12
CA GLU A 123 -8.91 21.91 -23.86
C GLU A 123 -8.75 21.84 -25.38
N GLY A 124 -7.50 21.80 -25.88
CA GLY A 124 -7.18 21.63 -27.29
C GLY A 124 -7.34 20.19 -27.81
N LEU A 125 -7.51 19.20 -26.93
CA LEU A 125 -7.71 17.81 -27.34
C LEU A 125 -9.15 17.52 -27.74
N PRO A 126 -9.42 16.51 -28.59
CA PRO A 126 -10.77 16.06 -28.92
C PRO A 126 -11.56 15.65 -27.68
N ASP A 127 -12.89 15.81 -27.72
CA ASP A 127 -13.79 15.31 -26.69
C ASP A 127 -13.61 13.78 -26.53
N GLY A 128 -13.69 13.29 -25.29
CA GLY A 128 -13.44 11.91 -24.95
C GLY A 128 -11.95 11.57 -24.68
N SER A 129 -11.03 12.54 -24.86
CA SER A 129 -9.61 12.30 -24.63
C SER A 129 -9.29 11.95 -23.19
N VAL A 130 -8.35 10.99 -23.02
CA VAL A 130 -7.77 10.62 -21.74
C VAL A 130 -6.39 11.24 -21.62
N VAL A 131 -6.13 11.97 -20.54
CA VAL A 131 -4.87 12.68 -20.30
C VAL A 131 -4.30 12.22 -18.96
N LEU A 132 -3.04 11.78 -18.93
CA LEU A 132 -2.29 11.56 -17.69
C LEU A 132 -1.38 12.76 -17.45
N LEU A 133 -1.52 13.42 -16.31
CA LEU A 133 -0.60 14.45 -15.87
C LEU A 133 0.72 13.84 -15.41
N GLU A 134 1.79 14.63 -15.37
CA GLU A 134 3.06 14.24 -14.75
C GLU A 134 2.88 13.97 -13.24
N ASN A 135 3.86 13.36 -12.63
CA ASN A 135 3.89 12.97 -11.23
C ASN A 135 3.62 14.16 -10.29
N VAL A 136 2.50 14.13 -9.55
CA VAL A 136 2.14 15.21 -8.61
C VAL A 136 3.22 15.45 -7.54
N ARG A 137 4.03 14.45 -7.22
CA ARG A 137 5.13 14.57 -6.25
C ARG A 137 6.37 15.27 -6.80
N PHE A 138 6.37 15.72 -8.06
CA PHE A 138 7.34 16.70 -8.54
C PHE A 138 7.07 18.09 -7.98
N HIS A 139 5.86 18.30 -7.44
CA HIS A 139 5.43 19.52 -6.77
C HIS A 139 5.47 19.29 -5.25
N PRO A 140 6.38 19.99 -4.52
CA PRO A 140 6.46 19.87 -3.05
C PRO A 140 5.16 20.23 -2.34
N GLU A 141 4.33 21.04 -2.97
CA GLU A 141 3.02 21.48 -2.51
C GLU A 141 2.06 20.31 -2.31
N GLU A 142 2.22 19.21 -3.05
CA GLU A 142 1.37 17.99 -2.92
C GLU A 142 1.42 17.43 -1.51
N THR A 143 2.59 17.41 -0.88
CA THR A 143 2.82 16.82 0.44
C THR A 143 3.17 17.84 1.52
N SER A 144 2.99 19.14 1.25
CA SER A 144 3.31 20.22 2.18
C SER A 144 2.51 20.08 3.48
N GLY A 145 3.13 20.42 4.61
CA GLY A 145 2.42 20.57 5.89
C GLY A 145 1.63 21.89 6.00
N ASP A 146 1.82 22.83 5.07
CA ASP A 146 1.09 24.11 5.04
C ASP A 146 -0.20 23.96 4.20
N ALA A 147 -1.34 24.10 4.87
CA ALA A 147 -2.66 23.97 4.25
C ALA A 147 -2.91 25.00 3.12
N LYS A 148 -2.33 26.21 3.21
CA LYS A 148 -2.49 27.23 2.15
C LYS A 148 -1.72 26.85 0.90
N VAL A 149 -0.54 26.31 1.06
CA VAL A 149 0.30 25.82 -0.04
C VAL A 149 -0.37 24.66 -0.74
N GLN A 150 -0.89 23.69 0.02
CA GLN A 150 -1.67 22.57 -0.55
C GLN A 150 -2.94 23.08 -1.27
N GLU A 151 -3.65 24.05 -0.70
CA GLU A 151 -4.86 24.58 -1.30
C GLU A 151 -4.57 25.29 -2.62
N GLN A 152 -3.51 26.08 -2.72
CA GLN A 152 -3.11 26.73 -3.96
C GLN A 152 -2.85 25.70 -5.07
N PHE A 153 -2.08 24.67 -4.79
CA PHE A 153 -1.81 23.59 -5.75
C PHE A 153 -3.08 22.82 -6.13
N ALA A 154 -3.93 22.50 -5.14
CA ALA A 154 -5.21 21.86 -5.41
C ALA A 154 -6.14 22.71 -6.28
N ARG A 155 -6.11 24.04 -6.17
CA ARG A 155 -6.88 24.95 -7.06
C ARG A 155 -6.38 24.89 -8.50
N GLU A 156 -5.09 24.73 -8.72
CA GLU A 156 -4.54 24.50 -10.07
C GLU A 156 -5.08 23.18 -10.65
N LEU A 157 -5.07 22.11 -9.88
CA LEU A 157 -5.61 20.81 -10.32
C LEU A 157 -7.12 20.84 -10.54
N ALA A 158 -7.87 21.61 -9.74
CA ALA A 158 -9.32 21.73 -9.83
C ALA A 158 -9.80 22.36 -11.15
N GLN A 159 -8.95 23.12 -11.85
CA GLN A 159 -9.29 23.74 -13.14
C GLN A 159 -9.54 22.71 -14.25
N TYR A 160 -9.01 21.49 -14.11
CA TYR A 160 -9.08 20.45 -15.12
C TYR A 160 -10.40 19.66 -15.13
N GLY A 161 -11.29 19.88 -14.16
CA GLY A 161 -12.52 19.09 -14.12
C GLY A 161 -13.68 19.70 -13.35
N ASP A 162 -14.85 19.15 -13.61
CA ASP A 162 -16.13 19.48 -12.98
C ASP A 162 -16.55 18.41 -11.96
N ILE A 163 -16.02 17.18 -12.16
CA ILE A 163 -16.27 16.03 -11.31
C ILE A 163 -14.90 15.46 -10.88
N PHE A 164 -14.77 15.16 -9.58
CA PHE A 164 -13.63 14.45 -9.04
C PHE A 164 -13.99 12.99 -8.72
N VAL A 165 -13.19 12.06 -9.18
CA VAL A 165 -13.31 10.64 -8.87
C VAL A 165 -12.05 10.19 -8.12
N ASN A 166 -12.20 9.68 -6.90
CA ASN A 166 -11.10 9.03 -6.19
C ASN A 166 -11.12 7.53 -6.47
N ASP A 167 -10.05 7.01 -7.10
CA ASP A 167 -9.86 5.58 -7.34
C ASP A 167 -8.50 5.09 -6.80
N ALA A 168 -7.85 5.89 -5.96
CA ALA A 168 -6.53 5.64 -5.38
C ALA A 168 -6.64 5.15 -3.93
N PHE A 169 -7.13 3.92 -3.72
CA PHE A 169 -7.34 3.36 -2.38
C PHE A 169 -6.04 3.35 -1.55
N GLY A 170 -4.91 2.96 -2.15
CA GLY A 170 -3.61 2.89 -1.48
C GLY A 170 -3.10 4.23 -0.91
N THR A 171 -3.65 5.36 -1.36
CA THR A 171 -3.29 6.70 -0.87
C THR A 171 -4.43 7.43 -0.17
N ALA A 172 -5.61 6.83 -0.06
CA ALA A 172 -6.79 7.47 0.51
C ALA A 172 -6.62 7.92 1.97
N HIS A 173 -5.69 7.30 2.71
CA HIS A 173 -5.34 7.63 4.10
C HIS A 173 -4.36 8.81 4.24
N ARG A 174 -3.85 9.37 3.13
CA ARG A 174 -2.84 10.44 3.15
C ARG A 174 -3.48 11.80 2.98
N GLU A 175 -3.10 12.75 3.84
CA GLU A 175 -3.57 14.15 3.79
C GLU A 175 -2.75 14.98 2.80
N HIS A 176 -2.82 14.61 1.50
CA HIS A 176 -2.14 15.31 0.42
C HIS A 176 -3.10 16.23 -0.35
N ALA A 177 -2.55 17.19 -1.10
CA ALA A 177 -3.33 18.14 -1.89
C ALA A 177 -4.29 17.43 -2.86
N SER A 178 -3.81 16.42 -3.62
CA SER A 178 -4.63 15.72 -4.61
C SER A 178 -5.62 14.72 -4.02
N THR A 179 -5.44 14.26 -2.75
CA THR A 179 -6.28 13.23 -2.12
C THR A 179 -7.33 13.83 -1.19
N VAL A 180 -7.03 14.94 -0.50
CA VAL A 180 -7.91 15.54 0.50
C VAL A 180 -8.36 16.94 0.12
N VAL A 181 -7.44 17.82 -0.30
CA VAL A 181 -7.78 19.23 -0.53
C VAL A 181 -8.53 19.39 -1.84
N LEU A 182 -8.05 18.82 -2.94
CA LEU A 182 -8.70 18.85 -4.24
C LEU A 182 -10.17 18.41 -4.20
N PRO A 183 -10.54 17.24 -3.63
CA PRO A 183 -11.94 16.86 -3.55
C PRO A 183 -12.78 17.80 -2.70
N ARG A 184 -12.21 18.52 -1.73
CA ARG A 184 -12.96 19.54 -0.95
C ARG A 184 -13.33 20.76 -1.80
N LEU A 185 -12.49 21.11 -2.76
CA LEU A 185 -12.74 22.20 -3.71
C LEU A 185 -13.74 21.81 -4.81
N MET A 186 -13.91 20.52 -5.08
CA MET A 186 -14.78 20.04 -6.15
C MET A 186 -16.21 19.88 -5.67
N ARG A 187 -17.17 20.47 -6.42
CA ARG A 187 -18.61 20.41 -6.09
C ARG A 187 -19.16 18.99 -6.17
N ARG A 188 -18.76 18.23 -7.19
CA ARG A 188 -19.14 16.83 -7.40
C ARG A 188 -17.90 15.96 -7.17
N ARG A 189 -17.98 15.08 -6.17
CA ARG A 189 -16.90 14.17 -5.79
C ARG A 189 -17.47 12.81 -5.44
N VAL A 190 -16.88 11.77 -5.99
CA VAL A 190 -17.34 10.39 -5.85
C VAL A 190 -16.15 9.42 -5.79
N ALA A 191 -16.41 8.19 -5.37
CA ALA A 191 -15.45 7.10 -5.43
C ALA A 191 -15.48 6.39 -6.79
N GLY A 192 -14.34 5.89 -7.24
CA GLY A 192 -14.26 4.96 -8.36
C GLY A 192 -14.62 3.53 -7.95
N LEU A 193 -14.66 2.62 -8.92
CA LEU A 193 -15.06 1.22 -8.71
C LEU A 193 -14.02 0.42 -7.90
N LEU A 194 -12.74 0.82 -7.95
CA LEU A 194 -11.71 0.19 -7.11
C LEU A 194 -11.96 0.52 -5.64
N ILE A 195 -12.16 1.78 -5.29
CA ILE A 195 -12.50 2.18 -3.91
C ILE A 195 -13.83 1.54 -3.48
N GLU A 196 -14.85 1.51 -4.33
CA GLU A 196 -16.12 0.83 -4.04
C GLU A 196 -15.88 -0.63 -3.64
N ARG A 197 -15.06 -1.34 -4.42
CA ARG A 197 -14.71 -2.74 -4.15
C ARG A 197 -13.95 -2.91 -2.84
N GLU A 198 -12.93 -2.09 -2.59
CA GLU A 198 -12.13 -2.15 -1.37
C GLU A 198 -12.99 -1.88 -0.13
N VAL A 199 -13.81 -0.83 -0.16
CA VAL A 199 -14.72 -0.50 0.94
C VAL A 199 -15.73 -1.62 1.17
N ARG A 200 -16.29 -2.19 0.11
CA ARG A 200 -17.24 -3.31 0.20
C ARG A 200 -16.67 -4.52 0.96
N TYR A 201 -15.38 -4.80 0.81
CA TYR A 201 -14.74 -5.91 1.51
C TYR A 201 -14.23 -5.52 2.91
N LEU A 202 -13.67 -4.32 3.07
CA LEU A 202 -13.02 -3.92 4.32
C LEU A 202 -14.00 -3.35 5.36
N GLU A 203 -15.02 -2.59 4.95
CA GLU A 203 -15.97 -1.98 5.88
C GLU A 203 -16.67 -3.04 6.78
N PRO A 204 -17.19 -4.16 6.27
CA PRO A 204 -17.75 -5.20 7.12
C PRO A 204 -16.74 -5.79 8.11
N MET A 205 -15.47 -5.94 7.70
CA MET A 205 -14.41 -6.50 8.54
C MET A 205 -14.04 -5.58 9.72
N VAL A 206 -14.22 -4.27 9.54
CA VAL A 206 -13.89 -3.27 10.57
C VAL A 206 -15.10 -2.93 11.43
N CYS A 207 -16.29 -2.77 10.82
CA CYS A 207 -17.49 -2.28 11.50
C CYS A 207 -18.34 -3.39 12.12
N ASN A 208 -18.46 -4.53 11.44
CA ASN A 208 -19.30 -5.64 11.89
C ASN A 208 -18.84 -6.98 11.29
N PRO A 209 -17.66 -7.48 11.70
CA PRO A 209 -17.12 -8.71 11.14
C PRO A 209 -17.99 -9.91 11.44
N LYS A 210 -18.08 -10.82 10.47
CA LYS A 210 -18.68 -12.14 10.73
C LYS A 210 -17.74 -12.92 11.64
N VAL A 211 -18.26 -13.36 12.78
CA VAL A 211 -17.50 -14.14 13.76
C VAL A 211 -17.72 -15.64 13.56
N PRO A 212 -16.74 -16.50 13.85
CA PRO A 212 -15.40 -16.20 14.32
C PRO A 212 -14.56 -15.45 13.26
N MET A 213 -13.84 -14.42 13.68
CA MET A 213 -12.93 -13.67 12.83
C MET A 213 -11.48 -13.87 13.28
N VAL A 214 -10.59 -14.22 12.35
CA VAL A 214 -9.15 -14.28 12.59
C VAL A 214 -8.46 -13.15 11.87
N ALA A 215 -7.63 -12.41 12.60
CA ALA A 215 -6.73 -11.44 11.99
C ALA A 215 -5.32 -12.03 11.91
N VAL A 216 -4.68 -11.88 10.74
CA VAL A 216 -3.27 -12.22 10.53
C VAL A 216 -2.51 -10.93 10.32
N VAL A 217 -1.54 -10.65 11.17
CA VAL A 217 -0.70 -9.46 11.09
C VAL A 217 0.76 -9.88 11.05
N GLY A 218 1.39 -9.61 9.92
CA GLY A 218 2.80 -9.88 9.70
C GLY A 218 3.57 -8.63 9.30
N GLY A 219 4.86 -8.80 9.02
CA GLY A 219 5.76 -7.72 8.62
C GLY A 219 6.90 -7.50 9.61
N ALA A 220 7.73 -6.47 9.38
CA ALA A 220 9.00 -6.32 10.09
C ALA A 220 8.85 -5.66 11.47
N LYS A 221 7.95 -4.66 11.62
CA LYS A 221 7.96 -3.74 12.78
C LYS A 221 6.62 -3.64 13.49
N VAL A 222 6.63 -3.80 14.81
CA VAL A 222 5.49 -3.58 15.71
C VAL A 222 5.08 -2.09 15.70
N SER A 223 6.05 -1.19 15.77
CA SER A 223 5.83 0.27 15.82
C SER A 223 4.89 0.79 14.73
N SER A 224 4.98 0.21 13.54
CA SER A 224 4.15 0.61 12.40
C SER A 224 2.71 0.07 12.44
N LYS A 225 2.40 -0.85 13.37
CA LYS A 225 1.14 -1.62 13.40
C LYS A 225 0.37 -1.55 14.71
N ILE A 226 0.83 -0.79 15.70
CA ILE A 226 0.22 -0.71 17.03
C ILE A 226 -1.28 -0.39 16.94
N ALA A 227 -1.64 0.69 16.23
CA ALA A 227 -3.03 1.10 16.10
C ALA A 227 -3.92 0.04 15.40
N VAL A 228 -3.35 -0.67 14.43
CA VAL A 228 -4.02 -1.78 13.73
C VAL A 228 -4.24 -2.94 14.69
N LEU A 229 -3.20 -3.35 15.43
CA LEU A 229 -3.28 -4.44 16.41
C LEU A 229 -4.33 -4.13 17.49
N GLU A 230 -4.32 -2.92 18.06
CA GLU A 230 -5.32 -2.48 19.04
C GLU A 230 -6.75 -2.49 18.49
N SER A 231 -6.92 -2.13 17.23
CA SER A 231 -8.25 -2.19 16.58
C SER A 231 -8.70 -3.63 16.39
N LEU A 232 -7.82 -4.51 15.93
CA LEU A 232 -8.13 -5.92 15.68
C LEU A 232 -8.42 -6.71 16.94
N LEU A 233 -7.76 -6.37 18.06
CA LEU A 233 -8.07 -7.00 19.36
C LEU A 233 -9.52 -6.76 19.83
N ARG A 234 -10.21 -5.77 19.30
CA ARG A 234 -11.62 -5.50 19.64
C ARG A 234 -12.62 -6.32 18.82
N THR A 235 -12.19 -6.86 17.68
CA THR A 235 -13.09 -7.46 16.68
C THR A 235 -12.74 -8.90 16.35
N SER A 236 -11.50 -9.34 16.62
CA SER A 236 -11.03 -10.69 16.29
C SER A 236 -11.25 -11.67 17.44
N THR A 237 -11.50 -12.92 17.11
CA THR A 237 -11.49 -14.06 18.06
C THR A 237 -10.07 -14.61 18.25
N ALA A 238 -9.22 -14.48 17.21
CA ALA A 238 -7.82 -14.81 17.29
C ALA A 238 -6.97 -13.85 16.45
N LEU A 239 -5.73 -13.64 16.88
CA LEU A 239 -4.74 -12.79 16.26
C LEU A 239 -3.46 -13.61 15.99
N ILE A 240 -3.19 -13.92 14.74
CA ILE A 240 -1.97 -14.55 14.29
C ILE A 240 -0.93 -13.44 14.04
N ILE A 241 0.22 -13.49 14.71
CA ILE A 241 1.31 -12.55 14.56
C ILE A 241 2.50 -13.28 13.94
N GLY A 242 2.97 -12.80 12.78
CA GLY A 242 4.10 -13.37 12.04
C GLY A 242 5.09 -12.33 11.54
N GLY A 243 6.10 -12.80 10.78
CA GLY A 243 7.16 -11.95 10.27
C GLY A 243 8.11 -11.45 11.37
N GLY A 244 8.97 -10.48 11.05
CA GLY A 244 9.97 -9.94 11.97
C GLY A 244 9.39 -9.38 13.27
N MET A 245 8.16 -8.82 13.22
CA MET A 245 7.50 -8.28 14.41
C MET A 245 7.18 -9.35 15.46
N ALA A 246 7.00 -10.63 15.08
CA ALA A 246 6.72 -11.71 16.02
C ALA A 246 7.85 -11.87 17.04
N TYR A 247 9.10 -11.60 16.67
CA TYR A 247 10.25 -11.74 17.58
C TYR A 247 10.27 -10.68 18.68
N THR A 248 9.71 -9.49 18.45
CA THR A 248 9.49 -8.52 19.53
C THR A 248 8.46 -9.03 20.54
N PHE A 249 7.38 -9.68 20.10
CA PHE A 249 6.40 -10.31 20.98
C PHE A 249 6.97 -11.51 21.73
N LEU A 250 7.74 -12.38 21.08
CA LEU A 250 8.41 -13.52 21.71
C LEU A 250 9.41 -13.05 22.78
N LYS A 251 10.20 -12.02 22.48
CA LYS A 251 11.12 -11.41 23.47
C LYS A 251 10.38 -10.79 24.64
N ALA A 252 9.20 -10.19 24.41
CA ALA A 252 8.34 -9.67 25.49
C ALA A 252 7.85 -10.79 26.44
N GLN A 253 7.79 -12.04 25.98
CA GLN A 253 7.50 -13.23 26.77
C GLN A 253 8.74 -13.90 27.41
N GLY A 254 9.94 -13.32 27.20
CA GLY A 254 11.20 -13.87 27.70
C GLY A 254 11.83 -14.94 26.83
N VAL A 255 11.35 -15.14 25.60
CA VAL A 255 11.91 -16.12 24.66
C VAL A 255 13.19 -15.59 24.01
N GLY A 256 14.23 -16.43 23.91
CA GLY A 256 15.47 -16.14 23.21
C GLY A 256 15.24 -16.17 21.70
N VAL A 257 15.51 -15.05 21.02
CA VAL A 257 15.21 -14.90 19.57
C VAL A 257 16.48 -14.75 18.71
N GLY A 258 17.65 -15.10 19.25
CA GLY A 258 18.95 -15.01 18.56
C GLY A 258 19.24 -13.60 18.05
N THR A 259 19.67 -13.51 16.78
CA THR A 259 19.93 -12.22 16.09
C THR A 259 18.72 -11.73 15.28
N SER A 260 17.53 -12.26 15.53
CA SER A 260 16.29 -11.84 14.84
C SER A 260 16.01 -10.36 15.03
N LEU A 261 15.26 -9.78 14.09
CA LEU A 261 14.83 -8.38 14.15
C LEU A 261 13.92 -8.15 15.37
N VAL A 262 14.36 -7.28 16.28
CA VAL A 262 13.60 -6.88 17.47
C VAL A 262 13.56 -5.36 17.56
N GLU A 263 12.41 -4.81 17.91
CA GLU A 263 12.28 -3.40 18.31
C GLU A 263 12.28 -3.33 19.86
N ASP A 264 13.47 -3.12 20.46
CA ASP A 264 13.64 -3.15 21.91
C ASP A 264 12.78 -2.10 22.64
N ASP A 265 12.61 -0.93 22.06
CA ASP A 265 11.76 0.15 22.57
C ASP A 265 10.26 -0.21 22.60
N PHE A 266 9.86 -1.27 21.92
CA PHE A 266 8.46 -1.71 21.81
C PHE A 266 8.15 -3.03 22.54
N ILE A 267 9.09 -3.56 23.33
CA ILE A 267 8.88 -4.79 24.12
C ILE A 267 7.74 -4.60 25.13
N ASP A 268 7.72 -3.48 25.84
CA ASP A 268 6.66 -3.19 26.83
C ASP A 268 5.31 -2.97 26.15
N THR A 269 5.29 -2.35 24.96
CA THR A 269 4.07 -2.22 24.15
C THR A 269 3.55 -3.59 23.71
N ALA A 270 4.44 -4.49 23.26
CA ALA A 270 4.08 -5.86 22.88
C ALA A 270 3.51 -6.61 24.08
N ARG A 271 4.11 -6.47 25.28
CA ARG A 271 3.58 -7.07 26.53
C ARG A 271 2.20 -6.56 26.86
N MET A 272 1.96 -5.26 26.77
CA MET A 272 0.63 -4.66 26.99
C MET A 272 -0.40 -5.18 26.00
N LEU A 273 -0.05 -5.35 24.72
CA LEU A 273 -0.96 -5.88 23.71
C LEU A 273 -1.32 -7.35 24.00
N LEU A 274 -0.36 -8.18 24.43
CA LEU A 274 -0.63 -9.57 24.87
C LEU A 274 -1.57 -9.61 26.07
N GLN A 275 -1.38 -8.75 27.08
CA GLN A 275 -2.26 -8.63 28.23
C GLN A 275 -3.68 -8.18 27.84
N LYS A 276 -3.80 -7.20 26.94
CA LYS A 276 -5.09 -6.75 26.39
C LYS A 276 -5.82 -7.89 25.66
N ALA A 277 -5.09 -8.67 24.86
CA ALA A 277 -5.62 -9.82 24.16
C ALA A 277 -6.17 -10.86 25.15
N GLN A 278 -5.39 -11.22 26.16
CA GLN A 278 -5.77 -12.16 27.20
C GLN A 278 -7.02 -11.71 27.96
N SER A 279 -7.04 -10.42 28.37
CA SER A 279 -8.19 -9.84 29.08
C SER A 279 -9.44 -9.75 28.23
N GLY A 280 -9.26 -9.58 26.90
CA GLY A 280 -10.35 -9.53 25.92
C GLY A 280 -10.80 -10.91 25.41
N GLY A 281 -10.18 -12.01 25.86
CA GLY A 281 -10.49 -13.36 25.40
C GLY A 281 -10.03 -13.63 23.96
N VAL A 282 -9.09 -12.84 23.42
CA VAL A 282 -8.55 -13.00 22.08
C VAL A 282 -7.33 -13.92 22.13
N SER A 283 -7.34 -15.00 21.36
CA SER A 283 -6.20 -15.92 21.24
C SER A 283 -5.09 -15.29 20.40
N VAL A 284 -3.90 -15.08 20.98
CA VAL A 284 -2.72 -14.63 20.23
C VAL A 284 -1.86 -15.83 19.86
N VAL A 285 -1.63 -16.01 18.56
CA VAL A 285 -0.85 -17.12 18.00
C VAL A 285 0.49 -16.55 17.53
N LEU A 286 1.55 -16.96 18.22
CA LEU A 286 2.94 -16.65 17.91
C LEU A 286 3.66 -17.87 17.35
N PRO A 287 4.73 -17.73 16.55
CA PRO A 287 5.52 -18.86 16.09
C PRO A 287 6.09 -19.68 17.25
N VAL A 288 6.06 -21.02 17.11
CA VAL A 288 6.59 -21.99 18.08
C VAL A 288 7.77 -22.80 17.53
N ASP A 289 8.05 -22.62 16.25
CA ASP A 289 9.19 -23.15 15.52
C ASP A 289 9.51 -22.24 14.32
N HIS A 290 10.71 -22.32 13.79
CA HIS A 290 11.22 -21.33 12.86
C HIS A 290 12.04 -21.97 11.72
N VAL A 291 12.08 -21.29 10.58
CA VAL A 291 13.13 -21.43 9.57
C VAL A 291 14.06 -20.23 9.71
N CYS A 292 15.31 -20.50 10.06
CA CYS A 292 16.30 -19.49 10.41
C CYS A 292 17.43 -19.42 9.38
N ALA A 293 18.25 -18.37 9.48
CA ALA A 293 19.51 -18.24 8.76
C ALA A 293 20.55 -17.51 9.62
N SER A 294 21.84 -17.64 9.28
CA SER A 294 22.91 -16.89 9.92
C SER A 294 23.07 -15.47 9.41
N THR A 295 22.54 -15.18 8.20
CA THR A 295 22.64 -13.88 7.53
C THR A 295 21.34 -13.56 6.80
N PHE A 296 21.04 -12.26 6.66
CA PHE A 296 19.86 -11.79 5.89
C PHE A 296 20.24 -11.61 4.42
N CYS A 297 20.18 -12.68 3.64
CA CYS A 297 20.42 -12.64 2.18
C CYS A 297 19.59 -13.72 1.48
N ALA A 298 19.38 -13.54 0.16
CA ALA A 298 18.52 -14.42 -0.63
C ALA A 298 19.07 -15.84 -0.82
N ASP A 299 20.37 -15.99 -0.78
CA ASP A 299 21.14 -17.25 -0.91
C ASP A 299 21.54 -17.86 0.43
N ALA A 300 21.06 -17.30 1.56
CA ALA A 300 21.29 -17.86 2.88
C ALA A 300 20.71 -19.27 2.99
N GLN A 301 21.47 -20.18 3.61
CA GLN A 301 21.02 -21.55 3.81
C GLN A 301 19.97 -21.61 4.92
N PRO A 302 18.77 -22.15 4.66
CA PRO A 302 17.73 -22.28 5.67
C PRO A 302 18.11 -23.36 6.70
N VAL A 303 17.93 -23.03 7.97
CA VAL A 303 18.14 -23.91 9.12
C VAL A 303 16.80 -24.05 9.86
N ALA A 304 16.28 -25.29 9.92
CA ALA A 304 15.07 -25.56 10.70
C ALA A 304 15.40 -25.56 12.21
N VAL A 305 14.60 -24.82 12.99
CA VAL A 305 14.68 -24.76 14.44
C VAL A 305 13.33 -25.20 15.00
N ASP A 306 13.25 -26.45 15.51
CA ASP A 306 12.06 -27.05 16.09
C ASP A 306 11.92 -26.69 17.58
N ASP A 307 12.12 -25.43 17.90
CA ASP A 307 11.98 -24.84 19.23
C ASP A 307 11.52 -23.38 19.06
N VAL A 308 10.83 -22.88 20.09
CA VAL A 308 10.48 -21.45 20.15
C VAL A 308 11.69 -20.56 20.35
N HIS A 309 12.74 -21.09 21.01
CA HIS A 309 14.01 -20.40 21.21
C HIS A 309 14.92 -20.52 19.99
N ILE A 310 15.36 -19.38 19.47
CA ILE A 310 16.30 -19.33 18.36
C ILE A 310 17.74 -19.26 18.88
N PRO A 311 18.67 -20.09 18.38
CA PRO A 311 20.08 -20.03 18.74
C PRO A 311 20.69 -18.63 18.54
N MET A 312 21.63 -18.24 19.42
CA MET A 312 22.22 -16.89 19.47
C MET A 312 22.85 -16.41 18.14
N HIS A 313 23.30 -17.34 17.28
CA HIS A 313 23.95 -17.03 16.00
C HIS A 313 23.00 -17.09 14.80
N LEU A 314 21.71 -17.34 15.02
CA LEU A 314 20.68 -17.44 13.97
C LEU A 314 19.65 -16.34 14.12
N MET A 315 19.01 -15.99 13.00
CA MET A 315 17.85 -15.12 12.93
C MET A 315 16.67 -15.84 12.29
N GLY A 316 15.49 -15.60 12.79
CA GLY A 316 14.28 -16.14 12.19
C GLY A 316 13.93 -15.44 10.88
N MET A 317 13.68 -16.23 9.85
CA MET A 317 13.38 -15.77 8.49
C MET A 317 11.98 -16.19 8.04
N ASP A 318 11.50 -17.36 8.49
CA ASP A 318 10.15 -17.85 8.21
C ASP A 318 9.64 -18.70 9.39
N VAL A 319 8.38 -19.06 9.37
CA VAL A 319 7.76 -19.94 10.38
C VAL A 319 7.99 -21.42 10.03
N GLY A 320 8.05 -22.26 11.06
CA GLY A 320 8.22 -23.69 10.89
C GLY A 320 6.87 -24.43 10.73
N PRO A 321 6.92 -25.78 10.52
CA PRO A 321 5.76 -26.61 10.24
C PRO A 321 4.77 -26.69 11.42
N ARG A 322 5.23 -26.68 12.67
CA ARG A 322 4.36 -26.70 13.85
C ARG A 322 3.56 -25.40 13.98
N THR A 323 4.16 -24.28 13.64
CA THR A 323 3.48 -22.99 13.59
C THR A 323 2.38 -23.01 12.51
N LEU A 324 2.68 -23.58 11.34
CA LEU A 324 1.69 -23.72 10.27
C LEU A 324 0.49 -24.60 10.65
N GLU A 325 0.71 -25.66 11.44
CA GLU A 325 -0.38 -26.47 11.98
C GLU A 325 -1.23 -25.68 12.99
N GLN A 326 -0.62 -24.83 13.82
CA GLN A 326 -1.39 -23.92 14.67
C GLN A 326 -2.21 -22.93 13.84
N TYR A 327 -1.65 -22.37 12.76
CA TYR A 327 -2.39 -21.48 11.85
C TYR A 327 -3.59 -22.20 11.24
N ARG A 328 -3.38 -23.45 10.76
CA ARG A 328 -4.46 -24.31 10.23
C ARG A 328 -5.58 -24.52 11.25
N ALA A 329 -5.23 -24.82 12.50
CA ALA A 329 -6.19 -25.06 13.57
C ALA A 329 -7.05 -23.80 13.85
N HIS A 330 -6.43 -22.62 13.91
CA HIS A 330 -7.12 -21.36 14.17
C HIS A 330 -7.93 -20.83 12.97
N LEU A 331 -7.57 -21.19 11.75
CA LEU A 331 -8.29 -20.81 10.54
C LEU A 331 -9.45 -21.75 10.20
N LYS A 332 -9.52 -22.93 10.83
CA LYS A 332 -10.58 -23.90 10.57
C LYS A 332 -11.93 -23.38 11.06
N GLY A 333 -12.91 -23.30 10.15
CA GLY A 333 -14.28 -22.92 10.46
C GLY A 333 -14.49 -21.45 10.79
N VAL A 334 -13.53 -20.58 10.46
CA VAL A 334 -13.70 -19.14 10.63
C VAL A 334 -14.63 -18.55 9.56
N SER A 335 -15.36 -17.51 9.93
CA SER A 335 -16.29 -16.82 9.03
C SER A 335 -15.64 -15.67 8.29
N SER A 336 -14.54 -15.12 8.82
CA SER A 336 -13.81 -14.00 8.24
C SER A 336 -12.34 -14.07 8.56
N VAL A 337 -11.50 -13.66 7.61
CA VAL A 337 -10.06 -13.49 7.80
C VAL A 337 -9.64 -12.11 7.28
N LEU A 338 -8.97 -11.35 8.12
CA LEU A 338 -8.26 -10.11 7.70
C LEU A 338 -6.76 -10.38 7.74
N TRP A 339 -6.09 -10.26 6.60
CA TRP A 339 -4.65 -10.51 6.50
C TRP A 339 -3.88 -9.25 6.08
N ASN A 340 -2.91 -8.86 6.90
CA ASN A 340 -2.04 -7.71 6.66
C ASN A 340 -0.56 -8.04 6.88
N GLY A 341 0.19 -8.25 5.82
CA GLY A 341 1.63 -8.50 5.80
C GLY A 341 2.03 -9.98 5.87
N PRO A 342 3.23 -10.32 5.33
CA PRO A 342 3.73 -11.68 5.27
C PRO A 342 4.16 -12.20 6.64
N VAL A 343 4.19 -13.54 6.79
CA VAL A 343 4.63 -14.21 8.02
C VAL A 343 6.09 -14.65 7.99
N GLY A 344 6.77 -14.50 6.86
CA GLY A 344 8.18 -14.76 6.63
C GLY A 344 8.78 -13.77 5.63
N VAL A 345 10.07 -13.89 5.32
CA VAL A 345 10.80 -13.10 4.31
C VAL A 345 10.47 -13.68 2.92
N PHE A 346 9.23 -13.45 2.47
CA PHE A 346 8.68 -14.08 1.26
C PHE A 346 9.36 -13.61 -0.04
N GLU A 347 10.10 -12.52 0.01
CA GLU A 347 10.92 -12.02 -1.10
C GLU A 347 12.10 -12.96 -1.44
N PHE A 348 12.50 -13.82 -0.49
CA PHE A 348 13.52 -14.84 -0.68
C PHE A 348 12.84 -16.20 -0.78
N ASP A 349 12.98 -16.89 -1.91
CA ASP A 349 12.27 -18.15 -2.18
C ASP A 349 12.46 -19.22 -1.10
N ALA A 350 13.65 -19.28 -0.49
CA ALA A 350 13.98 -20.21 0.59
C ALA A 350 13.17 -19.95 1.89
N PHE A 351 12.60 -18.75 2.06
CA PHE A 351 11.89 -18.30 3.25
C PHE A 351 10.46 -17.82 2.95
N ALA A 352 9.89 -18.20 1.79
CA ALA A 352 8.56 -17.84 1.36
C ALA A 352 7.49 -18.90 1.68
N HIS A 353 7.90 -20.08 2.18
CA HIS A 353 7.02 -21.23 2.35
C HIS A 353 5.87 -20.94 3.32
N GLY A 354 6.16 -20.35 4.48
CA GLY A 354 5.16 -20.03 5.49
C GLY A 354 4.07 -19.11 4.97
N THR A 355 4.45 -18.06 4.25
CA THR A 355 3.49 -17.13 3.63
C THR A 355 2.66 -17.79 2.53
N ARG A 356 3.26 -18.65 1.70
CA ARG A 356 2.55 -19.38 0.65
C ARG A 356 1.53 -20.37 1.22
N VAL A 357 1.92 -21.14 2.24
CA VAL A 357 1.00 -22.08 2.92
C VAL A 357 -0.14 -21.34 3.60
N LEU A 358 0.15 -20.22 4.28
CA LEU A 358 -0.90 -19.41 4.88
C LEU A 358 -1.91 -18.92 3.83
N ALA A 359 -1.44 -18.46 2.66
CA ALA A 359 -2.32 -18.08 1.56
C ALA A 359 -3.23 -19.23 1.11
N GLN A 360 -2.70 -20.45 1.01
CA GLN A 360 -3.47 -21.64 0.66
C GLN A 360 -4.48 -22.06 1.74
N LEU A 361 -4.18 -21.81 3.01
CA LEU A 361 -5.08 -22.09 4.13
C LEU A 361 -6.27 -21.12 4.18
N ILE A 362 -6.09 -19.90 3.68
CA ILE A 362 -7.12 -18.86 3.67
C ILE A 362 -8.00 -18.95 2.41
N ALA A 363 -7.46 -19.43 1.27
CA ALA A 363 -8.19 -19.59 0.01
C ALA A 363 -9.23 -20.71 0.05
#